data_961de3779449dd40a592b4093baa494c
#
_entry.id   961de3779449dd40a592b4093baa494c
#
_cell.length_a   1.000
_cell.length_b   1.000
_cell.length_c   1.000
_cell.angle_alpha   90.00
_cell.angle_beta   90.00
_cell.angle_gamma   90.00
#
_symmetry.space_group_name_H-M   'P 1'
#
loop_
_entity.id
_entity.type
_entity.pdbx_description
1 polymer ?
#
loop_
_entity_poly.entity_id
_entity_poly.type
_entity_poly.pdbx_seq_one_letter_code
_entity_poly.pdbx_strand_id
1 'polypeptide(L)'
;LTFWSGLAFGKSSDIMGIKRNPMGIKPYSSVDENLFLRGAAAEVGWKKLNFLLFGSKKMIDANLQEDSTSSDGDITVSSFQSSGTHSTIGDLENKDALEETVFGGEVSIKDRKYTIGLITALSLYNGNINRTLSPYSQFQFNSNFNWVTGAHYNWTHRNFNFFGEISRSNNNGIAQLHGLMASLHPKVSVSAFYRNYGKDYQNLFTNAVGEGSKSINEKGILTGLDFKLTK
;
A
#
# COMPACT_ATOMS: atom_id res chain seq x y z
N LEU A 1 2.81 1.51 3.58
CA LEU A 1 3.20 0.11 3.36
C LEU A 1 2.01 -0.83 3.49
N THR A 2 1.24 -0.75 4.56
CA THR A 2 0.19 -1.75 4.85
C THR A 2 -1.06 -1.52 4.03
N PHE A 3 -1.62 -0.34 4.09
CA PHE A 3 -2.88 -0.06 3.42
C PHE A 3 -3.04 1.43 3.19
N TRP A 4 -2.82 2.04 2.27
CA TRP A 4 -2.99 3.38 1.77
C TRP A 4 -1.92 3.71 0.77
N SER A 5 -2.38 3.79 -0.39
CA SER A 5 -1.78 4.65 -1.36
C SER A 5 -1.91 6.11 -0.91
N GLY A 6 -1.06 6.57 -0.07
CA GLY A 6 -0.83 7.99 -0.16
C GLY A 6 -0.27 8.19 -1.55
N LEU A 7 -0.99 8.78 -2.45
CA LEU A 7 -0.60 9.27 -3.78
C LEU A 7 0.77 8.81 -4.30
N ALA A 8 0.78 8.30 -5.51
CA ALA A 8 2.00 8.04 -6.25
C ALA A 8 2.99 9.19 -6.07
N PHE A 9 4.23 8.85 -5.80
CA PHE A 9 5.32 9.79 -5.84
C PHE A 9 5.38 10.35 -7.25
N GLY A 10 4.96 11.57 -7.42
CA GLY A 10 5.53 12.35 -8.49
C GLY A 10 7.03 12.33 -8.24
N LYS A 11 7.85 12.08 -9.24
CA LYS A 11 9.31 12.24 -9.21
C LYS A 11 9.63 13.71 -8.96
N SER A 12 9.21 14.22 -7.79
CA SER A 12 9.51 15.56 -7.36
C SER A 12 10.91 15.55 -6.77
N SER A 13 11.74 16.47 -7.18
CA SER A 13 13.01 16.77 -6.54
C SER A 13 12.83 17.32 -5.12
N ASP A 14 11.60 17.56 -4.69
CA ASP A 14 11.29 18.06 -3.36
C ASP A 14 11.21 16.91 -2.34
N ILE A 15 12.33 16.68 -1.70
CA ILE A 15 12.49 15.70 -0.63
C ILE A 15 11.67 16.05 0.61
N MET A 16 11.29 17.29 0.80
CA MET A 16 10.42 17.72 1.90
C MET A 16 8.97 17.26 1.71
N GLY A 17 8.56 16.99 0.46
CA GLY A 17 7.27 16.41 0.11
C GLY A 17 7.15 14.89 0.32
N ILE A 18 8.20 14.21 0.75
CA ILE A 18 8.24 12.73 0.92
C ILE A 18 7.26 12.26 1.98
N LYS A 19 7.14 13.01 3.07
CA LYS A 19 6.21 12.65 4.13
C LYS A 19 4.78 12.87 3.69
N ARG A 20 3.97 11.82 3.81
CA ARG A 20 2.52 11.91 3.67
C ARG A 20 1.83 11.67 4.99
N ASN A 21 0.80 12.42 5.25
CA ASN A 21 -0.05 12.19 6.40
C ASN A 21 -1.08 11.13 6.05
N PRO A 22 -1.34 10.15 6.93
CA PRO A 22 -2.45 9.23 6.77
C PRO A 22 -3.74 10.03 6.64
N MET A 23 -4.50 9.76 5.58
CA MET A 23 -5.70 10.56 5.27
C MET A 23 -7.00 9.85 5.68
N GLY A 24 -6.92 8.69 6.30
CA GLY A 24 -8.08 7.87 6.61
C GLY A 24 -8.81 7.37 5.37
N ILE A 25 -10.04 6.94 5.52
CA ILE A 25 -10.89 6.52 4.41
C ILE A 25 -11.46 7.77 3.72
N LYS A 26 -11.28 7.84 2.42
CA LYS A 26 -11.80 8.93 1.58
C LYS A 26 -12.62 8.37 0.43
N PRO A 27 -13.59 9.15 -0.06
CA PRO A 27 -14.23 8.86 -1.34
C PRO A 27 -13.19 8.71 -2.44
N TYR A 28 -13.33 7.66 -3.24
CA TYR A 28 -12.45 7.42 -4.36
C TYR A 28 -12.77 8.38 -5.51
N SER A 29 -11.78 9.03 -6.04
CA SER A 29 -11.91 10.04 -7.10
C SER A 29 -10.96 9.80 -8.29
N SER A 30 -10.23 8.68 -8.29
CA SER A 30 -9.35 8.29 -9.39
C SER A 30 -10.11 7.52 -10.48
N VAL A 31 -9.48 7.40 -11.63
CA VAL A 31 -9.98 6.61 -12.77
C VAL A 31 -9.48 5.15 -12.76
N ASP A 32 -8.66 4.76 -11.79
CA ASP A 32 -8.20 3.37 -11.64
C ASP A 32 -9.36 2.49 -11.17
N GLU A 33 -9.78 1.54 -12.00
CA GLU A 33 -10.95 0.72 -11.72
C GLU A 33 -10.69 -0.39 -10.72
N ASN A 34 -9.46 -0.86 -10.58
CA ASN A 34 -9.15 -2.01 -9.73
C ASN A 34 -8.58 -1.66 -8.35
N LEU A 35 -8.15 -0.43 -8.09
CA LEU A 35 -7.48 -0.04 -6.85
C LEU A 35 -8.37 0.64 -5.81
N PHE A 36 -9.67 0.72 -6.05
CA PHE A 36 -10.62 1.28 -5.09
C PHE A 36 -11.28 0.20 -4.23
N LEU A 37 -11.84 0.61 -3.10
CA LEU A 37 -12.67 -0.23 -2.25
C LEU A 37 -14.15 0.10 -2.51
N ARG A 38 -14.98 -0.95 -2.53
CA ARG A 38 -16.44 -0.82 -2.64
C ARG A 38 -17.07 -1.48 -1.42
N GLY A 39 -17.52 -0.68 -0.48
CA GLY A 39 -18.04 -1.23 0.77
C GLY A 39 -18.39 -0.17 1.79
N ALA A 40 -18.17 -0.48 3.04
CA ALA A 40 -18.46 0.40 4.16
C ALA A 40 -17.24 0.55 5.07
N ALA A 41 -17.18 1.68 5.75
CA ALA A 41 -16.17 1.96 6.74
C ALA A 41 -16.75 2.75 7.91
N ALA A 42 -16.19 2.55 9.08
CA ALA A 42 -16.53 3.30 10.29
C ALA A 42 -15.26 3.72 11.01
N GLU A 43 -15.22 4.97 11.43
CA GLU A 43 -14.15 5.51 12.26
C GLU A 43 -14.75 6.08 13.53
N VAL A 44 -14.21 5.67 14.69
CA VAL A 44 -14.66 6.10 16.00
C VAL A 44 -13.46 6.58 16.80
N GLY A 45 -13.54 7.83 17.24
CA GLY A 45 -12.55 8.44 18.13
C GLY A 45 -13.04 8.50 19.58
N TRP A 46 -12.22 8.05 20.51
CA TRP A 46 -12.48 8.20 21.95
C TRP A 46 -11.24 8.74 22.65
N LYS A 47 -11.31 10.00 23.08
CA LYS A 47 -10.17 10.74 23.63
C LYS A 47 -8.98 10.75 22.64
N LYS A 48 -7.90 10.03 22.98
CA LYS A 48 -6.71 9.89 22.13
C LYS A 48 -6.73 8.62 21.27
N LEU A 49 -7.62 7.69 21.56
CA LEU A 49 -7.77 6.45 20.81
C LEU A 49 -8.64 6.68 19.57
N ASN A 50 -8.23 6.08 18.47
CA ASN A 50 -8.97 6.07 17.22
C ASN A 50 -9.05 4.65 16.71
N PHE A 51 -10.25 4.23 16.33
CA PHE A 51 -10.56 2.92 15.77
C PHE A 51 -11.16 3.12 14.40
N LEU A 52 -10.59 2.47 13.42
CA LEU A 52 -11.07 2.43 12.06
C LEU A 52 -11.32 0.98 11.68
N LEU A 53 -12.48 0.70 11.09
CA LEU A 53 -12.81 -0.59 10.49
C LEU A 53 -13.36 -0.35 9.10
N PHE A 54 -13.04 -1.25 8.17
CA PHE A 54 -13.59 -1.21 6.82
C PHE A 54 -13.75 -2.61 6.24
N GLY A 55 -14.70 -2.72 5.33
CA GLY A 55 -14.93 -3.92 4.54
C GLY A 55 -15.32 -3.54 3.12
N SER A 56 -14.83 -4.30 2.16
CA SER A 56 -15.07 -4.10 0.73
C SER A 56 -15.29 -5.44 0.06
N LYS A 57 -16.24 -5.47 -0.88
CA LYS A 57 -16.46 -6.60 -1.74
C LYS A 57 -16.75 -6.10 -3.15
N LYS A 58 -16.01 -6.57 -4.14
CA LYS A 58 -16.16 -6.18 -5.53
C LYS A 58 -15.66 -7.26 -6.48
N MET A 59 -16.07 -7.16 -7.71
CA MET A 59 -15.46 -7.89 -8.82
C MET A 59 -14.29 -7.09 -9.36
N ILE A 60 -13.24 -7.76 -9.78
CA ILE A 60 -12.05 -7.19 -10.42
C ILE A 60 -11.73 -7.93 -11.71
N ASP A 61 -11.05 -7.23 -12.60
CA ASP A 61 -10.62 -7.80 -13.86
C ASP A 61 -9.40 -8.69 -13.65
N ALA A 62 -9.46 -9.89 -14.22
CA ALA A 62 -8.40 -10.87 -14.08
C ALA A 62 -8.29 -11.74 -15.33
N ASN A 63 -7.06 -12.06 -15.72
CA ASN A 63 -6.82 -13.01 -16.79
C ASN A 63 -7.07 -14.43 -16.28
N LEU A 64 -8.13 -15.04 -16.76
CA LEU A 64 -8.47 -16.43 -16.45
C LEU A 64 -7.57 -17.37 -17.22
N GLN A 65 -7.19 -18.47 -16.60
CA GLN A 65 -6.49 -19.57 -17.22
C GLN A 65 -7.39 -20.79 -17.17
N GLU A 66 -7.76 -21.33 -18.33
CA GLU A 66 -8.45 -22.61 -18.40
C GLU A 66 -7.47 -23.73 -18.02
N ASP A 67 -7.64 -24.27 -16.84
CA ASP A 67 -6.89 -25.46 -16.43
C ASP A 67 -7.68 -26.68 -16.89
N SER A 68 -7.25 -27.28 -18.00
CA SER A 68 -7.88 -28.45 -18.60
C SER A 68 -7.79 -29.72 -17.74
N THR A 69 -7.22 -29.63 -16.54
CA THR A 69 -7.02 -30.73 -15.60
C THR A 69 -7.88 -30.64 -14.33
N SER A 70 -8.51 -29.50 -14.04
CA SER A 70 -9.39 -29.36 -12.88
C SER A 70 -10.84 -29.70 -13.24
N SER A 71 -11.33 -30.80 -12.70
CA SER A 71 -12.71 -31.30 -12.93
C SER A 71 -13.79 -30.61 -12.10
N ASP A 72 -13.50 -29.51 -11.41
CA ASP A 72 -14.40 -28.94 -10.39
C ASP A 72 -14.66 -27.43 -10.52
N GLY A 73 -14.48 -26.84 -11.71
CA GLY A 73 -14.87 -25.43 -11.94
C GLY A 73 -14.04 -24.39 -11.17
N ASP A 74 -12.87 -24.75 -10.69
CA ASP A 74 -11.97 -23.83 -9.99
C ASP A 74 -11.46 -22.74 -10.92
N ILE A 75 -11.74 -21.49 -10.56
CA ILE A 75 -11.24 -20.32 -11.28
C ILE A 75 -9.73 -20.19 -11.01
N THR A 76 -8.92 -20.36 -12.04
CA THR A 76 -7.47 -20.13 -11.99
C THR A 76 -7.14 -18.80 -12.65
N VAL A 77 -6.43 -17.95 -11.94
CA VAL A 77 -6.05 -16.59 -12.36
C VAL A 77 -4.56 -16.51 -12.60
N SER A 78 -4.15 -16.09 -13.79
CA SER A 78 -2.74 -15.89 -14.14
C SER A 78 -2.22 -14.49 -13.79
N SER A 79 -3.07 -13.46 -13.87
CA SER A 79 -2.69 -12.08 -13.53
C SER A 79 -3.90 -11.21 -13.27
N PHE A 80 -3.70 -10.16 -12.47
CA PHE A 80 -4.68 -9.09 -12.31
C PHE A 80 -4.53 -8.07 -13.44
N GLN A 81 -5.63 -7.59 -13.98
CA GLN A 81 -5.65 -6.43 -14.88
C GLN A 81 -5.84 -5.16 -14.05
N SER A 82 -4.94 -4.20 -14.20
CA SER A 82 -5.01 -2.91 -13.50
C SER A 82 -5.55 -1.77 -14.36
N SER A 83 -5.63 -1.97 -15.68
CA SER A 83 -6.20 -0.99 -16.60
C SER A 83 -7.67 -1.30 -16.83
N GLY A 84 -8.57 -0.38 -16.53
CA GLY A 84 -10.01 -0.52 -16.83
C GLY A 84 -10.37 -0.36 -18.31
N THR A 85 -9.44 -0.67 -19.21
CA THR A 85 -9.66 -0.59 -20.65
C THR A 85 -10.19 -1.92 -21.16
N HIS A 86 -11.44 -1.95 -21.60
CA HIS A 86 -12.08 -3.13 -22.19
C HIS A 86 -12.21 -2.93 -23.70
N SER A 87 -11.08 -2.89 -24.40
CA SER A 87 -11.04 -2.54 -25.83
C SER A 87 -10.98 -3.75 -26.77
N THR A 88 -10.67 -4.93 -26.24
CA THR A 88 -10.60 -6.18 -27.02
C THR A 88 -11.63 -7.20 -26.49
N ILE A 89 -11.92 -8.23 -27.29
CA ILE A 89 -12.80 -9.34 -26.87
C ILE A 89 -12.23 -10.03 -25.63
N GLY A 90 -10.92 -10.26 -25.59
CA GLY A 90 -10.25 -10.85 -24.42
C GLY A 90 -10.33 -9.97 -23.17
N ASP A 91 -10.27 -8.64 -23.32
CA ASP A 91 -10.47 -7.72 -22.19
C ASP A 91 -11.90 -7.81 -21.64
N LEU A 92 -12.89 -8.01 -22.52
CA LEU A 92 -14.30 -8.17 -22.13
C LEU A 92 -14.56 -9.51 -21.43
N GLU A 93 -13.89 -10.57 -21.85
CA GLU A 93 -14.00 -11.90 -21.21
C GLU A 93 -13.36 -11.91 -19.82
N ASN A 94 -12.33 -11.10 -19.61
CA ASN A 94 -11.62 -10.97 -18.34
C ASN A 94 -12.21 -9.92 -17.39
N LYS A 95 -13.27 -9.24 -17.85
CA LYS A 95 -13.96 -8.23 -17.04
C LYS A 95 -14.74 -8.86 -15.91
N ASP A 96 -14.61 -8.27 -14.70
CA ASP A 96 -15.35 -8.73 -13.51
C ASP A 96 -15.18 -10.24 -13.25
N ALA A 97 -14.01 -10.79 -13.56
CA ALA A 97 -13.77 -12.23 -13.58
C ALA A 97 -13.43 -12.83 -12.20
N LEU A 98 -13.03 -11.99 -11.25
CA LEU A 98 -12.59 -12.44 -9.92
C LEU A 98 -13.23 -11.61 -8.82
N GLU A 99 -13.80 -12.28 -7.82
CA GLU A 99 -14.30 -11.61 -6.63
C GLU A 99 -13.16 -11.31 -5.65
N GLU A 100 -13.04 -10.04 -5.26
CA GLU A 100 -12.13 -9.58 -4.22
C GLU A 100 -12.93 -9.15 -3.00
N THR A 101 -12.59 -9.70 -1.84
CA THR A 101 -13.11 -9.26 -0.55
C THR A 101 -11.96 -8.77 0.33
N VAL A 102 -12.07 -7.56 0.84
CA VAL A 102 -11.04 -6.95 1.68
C VAL A 102 -11.66 -6.50 3.00
N PHE A 103 -11.04 -6.92 4.10
CA PHE A 103 -11.37 -6.43 5.44
C PHE A 103 -10.12 -5.84 6.08
N GLY A 104 -10.31 -4.81 6.86
CA GLY A 104 -9.19 -4.25 7.57
C GLY A 104 -9.60 -3.30 8.67
N GLY A 105 -8.60 -2.88 9.44
CA GLY A 105 -8.80 -1.93 10.52
C GLY A 105 -7.50 -1.36 11.04
N GLU A 106 -7.63 -0.26 11.74
CA GLU A 106 -6.54 0.44 12.42
C GLU A 106 -6.97 0.78 13.85
N VAL A 107 -6.04 0.61 14.77
CA VAL A 107 -6.13 1.15 16.11
C VAL A 107 -4.97 2.09 16.30
N SER A 108 -5.24 3.36 16.61
CA SER A 108 -4.18 4.34 16.77
C SER A 108 -4.41 5.24 17.99
N ILE A 109 -3.29 5.68 18.54
CA ILE A 109 -3.24 6.72 19.59
C ILE A 109 -2.78 7.99 18.90
N LYS A 110 -3.65 9.00 18.91
CA LYS A 110 -3.37 10.32 18.30
C LYS A 110 -3.28 11.37 19.40
N ASP A 111 -2.12 12.00 19.51
CA ASP A 111 -1.91 13.16 20.37
C ASP A 111 -1.33 14.31 19.55
N ARG A 112 -1.28 15.49 20.12
CA ARG A 112 -0.76 16.70 19.49
C ARG A 112 0.67 16.56 18.96
N LYS A 113 1.50 15.73 19.62
CA LYS A 113 2.92 15.55 19.30
C LYS A 113 3.24 14.21 18.65
N TYR A 114 2.37 13.23 18.78
CA TYR A 114 2.63 11.89 18.24
C TYR A 114 1.36 11.18 17.80
N THR A 115 1.55 10.29 16.85
CA THR A 115 0.57 9.28 16.45
C THR A 115 1.31 7.95 16.39
N ILE A 116 0.73 6.92 16.99
CA ILE A 116 1.23 5.54 16.90
C ILE A 116 0.02 4.67 16.62
N GLY A 117 0.14 3.77 15.64
CA GLY A 117 -0.97 2.91 15.26
C GLY A 117 -0.53 1.54 14.78
N LEU A 118 -1.47 0.61 14.88
CA LEU A 118 -1.41 -0.72 14.32
C LEU A 118 -2.51 -0.83 13.28
N ILE A 119 -2.18 -1.33 12.11
CA ILE A 119 -3.10 -1.51 10.99
C ILE A 119 -3.00 -2.94 10.47
N THR A 120 -4.12 -3.53 10.10
CA THR A 120 -4.16 -4.84 9.47
C THR A 120 -5.16 -4.84 8.31
N ALA A 121 -4.86 -5.63 7.29
CA ALA A 121 -5.75 -5.85 6.17
C ALA A 121 -5.66 -7.31 5.72
N LEU A 122 -6.80 -7.91 5.44
CA LEU A 122 -6.99 -9.24 4.89
C LEU A 122 -7.66 -9.11 3.52
N SER A 123 -7.06 -9.67 2.50
CA SER A 123 -7.60 -9.75 1.14
C SER A 123 -7.89 -11.21 0.82
N LEU A 124 -9.08 -11.50 0.35
CA LEU A 124 -9.57 -12.82 -0.03
C LEU A 124 -10.02 -12.77 -1.49
N TYR A 125 -9.68 -13.82 -2.24
CA TYR A 125 -10.07 -13.99 -3.64
C TYR A 125 -10.83 -15.29 -3.80
N ASN A 126 -11.91 -15.30 -4.58
CA ASN A 126 -12.71 -16.50 -4.83
C ASN A 126 -12.13 -17.43 -5.90
N GLY A 127 -10.89 -17.18 -6.34
CA GLY A 127 -10.16 -17.99 -7.30
C GLY A 127 -8.74 -18.29 -6.85
N ASN A 128 -8.17 -19.37 -7.34
CA ASN A 128 -6.78 -19.73 -7.11
C ASN A 128 -5.88 -18.89 -8.03
N ILE A 129 -5.03 -18.07 -7.43
CA ILE A 129 -4.04 -17.31 -8.19
C ILE A 129 -2.84 -18.23 -8.40
N ASN A 130 -2.71 -18.75 -9.62
CA ASN A 130 -1.63 -19.63 -10.01
C ASN A 130 -0.85 -19.01 -11.17
N ARG A 131 0.25 -18.38 -10.84
CA ARG A 131 1.14 -17.72 -11.81
C ARG A 131 2.29 -18.63 -12.14
N THR A 132 2.64 -18.71 -13.41
CA THR A 132 3.92 -19.30 -13.80
C THR A 132 5.05 -18.37 -13.34
N LEU A 133 5.69 -18.76 -12.23
CA LEU A 133 6.74 -17.94 -11.60
C LEU A 133 8.07 -18.21 -12.31
N SER A 134 8.65 -17.17 -12.88
CA SER A 134 10.03 -17.17 -13.35
C SER A 134 11.01 -16.88 -12.19
N PRO A 135 12.31 -17.15 -12.30
CA PRO A 135 13.26 -16.93 -11.22
C PRO A 135 13.26 -15.50 -10.64
N TYR A 136 12.95 -14.47 -11.46
CA TYR A 136 12.88 -13.09 -10.99
C TYR A 136 11.50 -12.71 -10.42
N SER A 137 10.47 -13.52 -10.64
CA SER A 137 9.11 -13.30 -10.11
C SER A 137 8.69 -14.28 -9.02
N GLN A 138 9.60 -15.14 -8.57
CA GLN A 138 9.33 -16.25 -7.63
C GLN A 138 8.72 -15.81 -6.29
N PHE A 139 8.86 -14.55 -5.91
CA PHE A 139 8.30 -13.99 -4.68
C PHE A 139 6.98 -13.24 -4.89
N GLN A 140 6.46 -13.20 -6.12
CA GLN A 140 5.17 -12.55 -6.37
C GLN A 140 4.04 -13.29 -5.67
N PHE A 141 2.99 -12.53 -5.36
CA PHE A 141 1.78 -13.06 -4.74
C PHE A 141 1.17 -14.19 -5.58
N ASN A 142 0.98 -15.35 -4.96
CA ASN A 142 0.47 -16.56 -5.59
C ASN A 142 -0.37 -17.35 -4.57
N SER A 143 -1.50 -16.80 -4.16
CA SER A 143 -2.39 -17.37 -3.16
C SER A 143 -3.78 -16.77 -3.33
N ASN A 144 -4.80 -17.42 -2.78
CA ASN A 144 -6.16 -16.91 -2.74
C ASN A 144 -6.43 -15.97 -1.55
N PHE A 145 -5.46 -15.76 -0.68
CA PHE A 145 -5.56 -14.77 0.41
C PHE A 145 -4.21 -14.12 0.71
N ASN A 146 -4.26 -12.90 1.19
CA ASN A 146 -3.11 -12.21 1.73
C ASN A 146 -3.51 -11.46 3.00
N TRP A 147 -2.70 -11.59 4.04
CA TRP A 147 -2.85 -10.86 5.27
C TRP A 147 -1.61 -10.00 5.52
N VAL A 148 -1.83 -8.73 5.76
CA VAL A 148 -0.75 -7.77 5.99
C VAL A 148 -1.03 -7.01 7.28
N THR A 149 -0.04 -6.94 8.15
CA THR A 149 -0.10 -6.17 9.39
C THR A 149 1.07 -5.23 9.47
N GLY A 150 0.82 -4.02 9.94
CA GLY A 150 1.84 -3.00 10.08
C GLY A 150 1.69 -2.16 11.34
N ALA A 151 2.78 -1.56 11.75
CA ALA A 151 2.83 -0.54 12.80
C ALA A 151 3.40 0.73 12.21
N HIS A 152 2.78 1.86 12.52
CA HIS A 152 3.24 3.17 12.06
C HIS A 152 3.38 4.15 13.21
N TYR A 153 4.25 5.11 13.03
CA TYR A 153 4.45 6.19 13.99
C TYR A 153 4.73 7.51 13.29
N ASN A 154 4.35 8.58 13.96
CA ASN A 154 4.71 9.96 13.64
C ASN A 154 4.91 10.71 14.95
N TRP A 155 6.10 11.25 15.17
CA TRP A 155 6.43 11.96 16.40
C TRP A 155 7.12 13.28 16.08
N THR A 156 6.57 14.38 16.63
CA THR A 156 7.11 15.73 16.47
C THR A 156 7.67 16.21 17.80
N HIS A 157 8.94 16.55 17.80
CA HIS A 157 9.61 17.15 18.94
C HIS A 157 10.35 18.42 18.52
N ARG A 158 9.88 19.58 18.96
CA ARG A 158 10.44 20.88 18.55
C ARG A 158 10.46 21.00 17.01
N ASN A 159 11.66 21.14 16.44
CA ASN A 159 11.89 21.29 15.01
C ASN A 159 12.08 19.96 14.27
N PHE A 160 12.01 18.83 14.98
CA PHE A 160 12.22 17.50 14.43
C PHE A 160 10.89 16.79 14.28
N ASN A 161 10.73 16.09 13.17
CA ASN A 161 9.62 15.18 12.95
C ASN A 161 10.18 13.83 12.49
N PHE A 162 9.89 12.80 13.27
CA PHE A 162 10.21 11.41 13.02
C PHE A 162 8.95 10.68 12.58
N PHE A 163 9.02 9.91 11.55
CA PHE A 163 7.89 9.11 11.08
C PHE A 163 8.36 7.81 10.44
N GLY A 164 7.51 6.82 10.43
CA GLY A 164 7.85 5.55 9.80
C GLY A 164 6.75 4.54 9.89
N GLU A 165 6.97 3.46 9.19
CA GLU A 165 6.10 2.30 9.15
C GLU A 165 6.94 1.04 8.96
N ILE A 166 6.55 -0.03 9.67
CA ILE A 166 7.01 -1.40 9.43
C ILE A 166 5.80 -2.26 9.16
N SER A 167 5.89 -3.13 8.19
CA SER A 167 4.80 -4.00 7.77
C SER A 167 5.29 -5.40 7.47
N ARG A 168 4.45 -6.41 7.74
CA ARG A 168 4.71 -7.81 7.50
C ARG A 168 3.55 -8.43 6.74
N SER A 169 3.84 -9.16 5.70
CA SER A 169 2.88 -9.96 4.93
C SER A 169 2.78 -11.40 5.42
N ASN A 170 1.74 -12.10 5.00
CA ASN A 170 1.42 -13.48 5.41
C ASN A 170 2.57 -14.46 5.23
N ASN A 171 3.35 -14.32 4.17
CA ASN A 171 4.52 -15.13 3.86
C ASN A 171 5.78 -14.74 4.65
N ASN A 172 5.65 -13.93 5.71
CA ASN A 172 6.73 -13.39 6.53
C ASN A 172 7.62 -12.32 5.87
N GLY A 173 7.30 -11.88 4.68
CA GLY A 173 7.97 -10.76 4.04
C GLY A 173 7.82 -9.47 4.87
N ILE A 174 8.90 -8.71 5.01
CA ILE A 174 8.93 -7.47 5.81
C ILE A 174 9.29 -6.30 4.91
N ALA A 175 8.57 -5.20 5.09
CA ALA A 175 8.88 -3.91 4.52
C ALA A 175 8.92 -2.85 5.61
N GLN A 176 9.87 -1.92 5.51
CA GLN A 176 9.98 -0.81 6.47
C GLN A 176 10.44 0.47 5.78
N LEU A 177 9.95 1.56 6.31
CA LEU A 177 10.37 2.90 5.93
C LEU A 177 10.44 3.79 7.17
N HIS A 178 11.43 4.64 7.23
CA HIS A 178 11.64 5.58 8.33
C HIS A 178 12.13 6.90 7.80
N GLY A 179 11.62 8.00 8.31
CA GLY A 179 11.98 9.33 7.89
C GLY A 179 12.21 10.29 9.06
N LEU A 180 13.09 11.23 8.81
CA LEU A 180 13.38 12.36 9.67
C LEU A 180 13.29 13.63 8.85
N MET A 181 12.57 14.60 9.35
CA MET A 181 12.54 15.97 8.83
C MET A 181 12.90 16.94 9.95
N ALA A 182 13.74 17.91 9.67
CA ALA A 182 14.13 18.90 10.65
C ALA A 182 14.26 20.31 10.02
N SER A 183 13.68 21.31 10.69
CA SER A 183 13.90 22.71 10.36
C SER A 183 14.96 23.25 11.31
N LEU A 184 16.20 23.30 10.84
CA LEU A 184 17.35 23.73 11.65
C LEU A 184 17.43 25.24 11.79
N HIS A 185 16.97 25.96 10.78
CA HIS A 185 16.93 27.41 10.71
C HIS A 185 15.74 27.84 9.84
N PRO A 186 15.18 29.07 9.95
CA PRO A 186 14.13 29.53 9.04
C PRO A 186 14.46 29.42 7.55
N LYS A 187 15.72 29.34 7.20
CA LYS A 187 16.23 29.19 5.83
C LYS A 187 16.77 27.80 5.50
N VAL A 188 16.88 26.89 6.49
CA VAL A 188 17.54 25.59 6.31
C VAL A 188 16.66 24.49 6.86
N SER A 189 16.24 23.60 5.99
CA SER A 189 15.55 22.37 6.37
C SER A 189 16.30 21.16 5.83
N VAL A 190 16.33 20.08 6.60
CA VAL A 190 16.96 18.82 6.22
C VAL A 190 15.96 17.70 6.31
N SER A 191 16.13 16.70 5.45
CA SER A 191 15.36 15.46 5.51
C SER A 191 16.27 14.26 5.27
N ALA A 192 15.95 13.15 5.93
CA ALA A 192 16.56 11.86 5.70
C ALA A 192 15.46 10.80 5.67
N PHE A 193 15.58 9.87 4.76
CA PHE A 193 14.60 8.83 4.57
C PHE A 193 15.31 7.50 4.27
N TYR A 194 14.92 6.46 5.00
CA TYR A 194 15.40 5.10 4.83
C TYR A 194 14.24 4.20 4.43
N ARG A 195 14.46 3.34 3.44
CA ARG A 195 13.53 2.31 3.04
C ARG A 195 14.24 0.97 2.90
N ASN A 196 13.55 -0.11 3.25
CA ASN A 196 14.01 -1.46 3.04
C ASN A 196 12.78 -2.35 2.86
N TYR A 197 12.52 -2.76 1.63
CA TYR A 197 11.40 -3.62 1.25
C TYR A 197 11.96 -4.99 0.90
N GLY A 198 11.58 -6.01 1.66
CA GLY A 198 11.97 -7.39 1.42
C GLY A 198 11.54 -7.84 0.02
N LYS A 199 12.34 -8.72 -0.58
CA LYS A 199 12.02 -9.30 -1.88
C LYS A 199 10.75 -10.16 -1.86
N ASP A 200 10.42 -10.67 -0.71
CA ASP A 200 9.30 -11.54 -0.37
C ASP A 200 8.10 -10.79 0.22
N TYR A 201 8.20 -9.47 0.43
CA TYR A 201 7.08 -8.68 0.92
C TYR A 201 5.96 -8.62 -0.13
N GLN A 202 4.76 -9.03 0.28
CA GLN A 202 3.59 -9.11 -0.59
C GLN A 202 2.47 -8.23 -0.08
N ASN A 203 2.16 -7.18 -0.81
CA ASN A 203 0.99 -6.34 -0.56
C ASN A 203 0.50 -5.70 -1.85
N LEU A 204 -0.72 -5.99 -2.24
CA LEU A 204 -1.33 -5.49 -3.48
C LEU A 204 -1.80 -4.03 -3.36
N PHE A 205 -2.00 -3.55 -2.12
CA PHE A 205 -2.49 -2.19 -1.85
C PHE A 205 -1.39 -1.21 -1.42
N THR A 206 -0.13 -1.62 -1.46
CA THR A 206 0.97 -0.73 -1.10
C THR A 206 1.33 0.20 -2.23
N ASN A 207 1.55 1.45 -1.89
CA ASN A 207 2.14 2.46 -2.78
C ASN A 207 3.13 3.32 -1.98
N ALA A 208 4.16 2.67 -1.44
CA ALA A 208 5.20 3.35 -0.69
C ALA A 208 6.23 3.98 -1.63
N VAL A 209 7.03 4.88 -1.08
CA VAL A 209 8.10 5.57 -1.82
C VAL A 209 9.11 4.57 -2.37
N GLY A 210 9.25 4.52 -3.68
CA GLY A 210 10.15 3.60 -4.35
C GLY A 210 10.58 4.08 -5.72
N GLU A 211 11.53 3.41 -6.31
CA GLU A 211 11.94 3.61 -7.71
C GLU A 211 11.04 2.80 -8.65
N GLY A 212 10.56 1.66 -8.17
CA GLY A 212 9.63 0.80 -8.89
C GLY A 212 8.16 1.11 -8.63
N SER A 213 7.28 0.49 -9.40
CA SER A 213 5.82 0.54 -9.20
C SER A 213 5.34 -0.31 -8.03
N LYS A 214 6.17 -1.20 -7.51
CA LYS A 214 5.86 -2.09 -6.38
C LYS A 214 6.86 -1.87 -5.26
N SER A 215 6.39 -1.90 -4.01
CA SER A 215 7.24 -1.74 -2.82
C SER A 215 7.87 -3.08 -2.41
N ILE A 216 8.67 -3.68 -3.30
CA ILE A 216 9.37 -4.97 -3.08
C ILE A 216 10.82 -4.89 -3.57
N ASN A 217 11.70 -5.65 -2.91
CA ASN A 217 13.10 -5.83 -3.29
C ASN A 217 13.85 -4.51 -3.50
N GLU A 218 13.66 -3.56 -2.59
CA GLU A 218 14.25 -2.23 -2.70
C GLU A 218 14.80 -1.76 -1.36
N LYS A 219 16.04 -1.27 -1.37
CA LYS A 219 16.69 -0.70 -0.20
C LYS A 219 17.41 0.58 -0.57
N GLY A 220 17.18 1.64 0.19
CA GLY A 220 17.80 2.92 -0.10
C GLY A 220 17.75 3.90 1.04
N ILE A 221 18.63 4.90 0.95
CA ILE A 221 18.62 6.08 1.80
C ILE A 221 18.53 7.29 0.87
N LEU A 222 17.64 8.20 1.20
CA LEU A 222 17.46 9.46 0.51
C LEU A 222 17.68 10.59 1.51
N THR A 223 18.49 11.56 1.18
CA THR A 223 18.74 12.74 2.02
C THR A 223 18.51 14.01 1.22
N GLY A 224 18.02 15.04 1.89
CA GLY A 224 17.74 16.32 1.28
C GLY A 224 18.05 17.50 2.15
N LEU A 225 18.47 18.55 1.50
CA LEU A 225 18.72 19.86 2.07
C LEU A 225 17.92 20.90 1.27
N ASP A 226 17.04 21.60 1.96
CA ASP A 226 16.36 22.78 1.42
C ASP A 226 16.97 24.03 2.01
N PHE A 227 17.43 24.90 1.14
CA PHE A 227 18.06 26.17 1.52
C PHE A 227 17.37 27.35 0.82
N LYS A 228 16.71 28.21 1.59
CA LYS A 228 16.05 29.40 1.07
C LYS A 228 17.04 30.56 0.98
N LEU A 229 17.43 30.90 -0.25
CA LEU A 229 18.15 32.11 -0.53
C LEU A 229 17.24 33.31 -0.29
N THR A 230 17.62 34.22 0.60
CA THR A 230 16.96 35.54 0.65
C THR A 230 17.44 36.37 -0.52
N LYS A 231 16.50 37.04 -1.18
CA LYS A 231 16.81 38.23 -1.94
C LYS A 231 17.30 39.33 -1.01
#